data_ef91b1f73206ce3a8e41cf89b0092301
#
_entry.id   ef91b1f73206ce3a8e41cf89b0092301
#
_cell.length_a   1.000
_cell.length_b   1.000
_cell.length_c   1.000
_cell.angle_alpha   90.00
_cell.angle_beta   90.00
_cell.angle_gamma   90.00
#
_symmetry.space_group_name_H-M   'P 1'
#
loop_
_entity.id
_entity.type
_entity.pdbx_description
1 polymer ?
#
loop_
_entity_poly.entity_id
_entity_poly.type
_entity_poly.pdbx_seq_one_letter_code
_entity_poly.pdbx_strand_id
1 'polypeptide(L)'
;MSDIEQRPEAAPEPAPKQTMDILEIMSILPHRYPFLLIDRVVEMERKQRIVAIKNVTMNEPHFQGHFPDYPIMPGVLMVEAIAQTGGALLLTEVPDRDSKLMVFTGIENARFRRPVTPGDQLRIEVTVLNWRSRAVRMQGNITVDGKLVCDAIVMCQVVPRAAKKAAEVPAE
;
A
#
# COMPACT_ATOMS: atom_id res chain seq x y z
N MET A 1 38.23 23.84 41.93
CA MET A 1 37.01 22.98 41.80
C MET A 1 36.46 23.29 40.45
N SER A 2 36.68 22.41 39.50
CA SER A 2 36.24 22.55 38.10
C SER A 2 34.99 21.73 37.90
N ASP A 3 33.85 22.40 37.69
CA ASP A 3 32.59 21.81 37.32
C ASP A 3 32.69 21.27 35.88
N ILE A 4 32.69 19.95 35.76
CA ILE A 4 32.60 19.30 34.47
C ILE A 4 31.10 19.26 34.10
N GLU A 5 30.67 20.21 33.27
CA GLU A 5 29.36 20.17 32.62
C GLU A 5 29.25 18.91 31.78
N GLN A 6 28.43 17.93 32.23
CA GLN A 6 28.05 16.78 31.45
C GLN A 6 27.16 17.24 30.30
N ARG A 7 27.66 17.15 29.05
CA ARG A 7 26.82 17.26 27.85
C ARG A 7 25.78 16.18 27.88
N PRO A 8 24.49 16.49 27.63
CA PRO A 8 23.47 15.47 27.48
C PRO A 8 23.81 14.58 26.28
N GLU A 9 23.81 13.28 26.53
CA GLU A 9 24.01 12.24 25.52
C GLU A 9 22.93 12.41 24.41
N ALA A 10 23.37 12.58 23.16
CA ALA A 10 22.47 12.72 22.03
C ALA A 10 21.60 11.46 21.92
N ALA A 11 20.28 11.65 21.82
CA ALA A 11 19.36 10.56 21.59
C ALA A 11 19.79 9.75 20.33
N PRO A 12 19.70 8.41 20.34
CA PRO A 12 20.12 7.59 19.22
C PRO A 12 19.37 8.02 17.96
N GLU A 13 20.11 8.21 16.85
CA GLU A 13 19.51 8.49 15.55
C GLU A 13 18.49 7.39 15.19
N PRO A 14 17.29 7.77 14.70
CA PRO A 14 16.29 6.79 14.31
C PRO A 14 16.88 5.88 13.22
N ALA A 15 16.66 4.57 13.36
CA ALA A 15 17.10 3.59 12.37
C ALA A 15 16.67 3.99 10.96
N PRO A 16 17.49 3.78 9.91
CA PRO A 16 17.17 4.19 8.56
C PRO A 16 15.84 3.57 8.12
N LYS A 17 14.90 4.41 7.73
CA LYS A 17 13.59 3.97 7.25
C LYS A 17 13.77 3.25 5.91
N GLN A 18 13.29 2.03 5.80
CA GLN A 18 13.32 1.30 4.54
C GLN A 18 12.37 1.97 3.54
N THR A 19 12.84 2.18 2.31
CA THR A 19 12.07 2.76 1.19
C THR A 19 12.04 1.76 0.04
N MET A 20 11.11 1.93 -0.92
CA MET A 20 11.08 1.14 -2.16
C MET A 20 10.74 2.04 -3.35
N ASP A 21 11.46 1.88 -4.44
CA ASP A 21 11.10 2.45 -5.73
C ASP A 21 10.04 1.61 -6.45
N ILE A 22 9.65 2.04 -7.64
CA ILE A 22 8.59 1.36 -8.41
C ILE A 22 9.01 -0.05 -8.86
N LEU A 23 10.29 -0.27 -9.16
CA LEU A 23 10.77 -1.58 -9.60
C LEU A 23 10.79 -2.57 -8.43
N GLU A 24 11.17 -2.12 -7.26
CA GLU A 24 11.12 -2.90 -6.02
C GLU A 24 9.67 -3.26 -5.66
N ILE A 25 8.74 -2.30 -5.75
CA ILE A 25 7.30 -2.54 -5.55
C ILE A 25 6.79 -3.59 -6.55
N MET A 26 7.12 -3.47 -7.83
CA MET A 26 6.74 -4.43 -8.86
C MET A 26 7.36 -5.83 -8.68
N SER A 27 8.48 -5.93 -7.99
CA SER A 27 9.09 -7.22 -7.62
C SER A 27 8.36 -7.92 -6.47
N ILE A 28 7.52 -7.18 -5.73
CA ILE A 28 6.79 -7.68 -4.54
C ILE A 28 5.31 -7.88 -4.88
N LEU A 29 4.68 -6.86 -5.48
CA LEU A 29 3.27 -6.90 -5.84
C LEU A 29 3.07 -7.48 -7.25
N PRO A 30 2.09 -8.38 -7.46
CA PRO A 30 1.78 -8.92 -8.78
C PRO A 30 1.02 -7.95 -9.68
N HIS A 31 0.51 -6.85 -9.13
CA HIS A 31 -0.28 -5.84 -9.84
C HIS A 31 0.53 -5.15 -10.94
N ARG A 32 -0.13 -4.78 -12.04
CA ARG A 32 0.44 -4.04 -13.18
C ARG A 32 -0.57 -3.00 -13.65
N TYR A 33 -0.16 -2.16 -14.58
CA TYR A 33 -1.06 -1.22 -15.23
C TYR A 33 -2.33 -1.93 -15.76
N PRO A 34 -3.51 -1.38 -15.55
CA PRO A 34 -3.82 -0.10 -14.91
C PRO A 34 -4.09 -0.20 -13.39
N PHE A 35 -3.80 -1.33 -12.75
CA PHE A 35 -4.23 -1.64 -11.40
C PHE A 35 -3.10 -1.64 -10.35
N LEU A 36 -1.92 -1.15 -10.68
CA LEU A 36 -0.87 -0.85 -9.70
C LEU A 36 -1.10 0.56 -9.16
N LEU A 37 -1.47 0.69 -7.89
CA LEU A 37 -1.99 1.93 -7.30
C LEU A 37 -1.07 2.55 -6.25
N ILE A 38 0.21 2.20 -6.25
CA ILE A 38 1.25 2.86 -5.44
C ILE A 38 2.49 3.10 -6.29
N ASP A 39 3.13 4.27 -6.11
CA ASP A 39 4.26 4.71 -6.93
C ASP A 39 5.60 4.59 -6.19
N ARG A 40 5.59 4.73 -4.86
CA ARG A 40 6.77 4.66 -4.01
C ARG A 40 6.41 4.31 -2.58
N VAL A 41 7.24 3.53 -1.89
CA VAL A 41 7.23 3.42 -0.44
C VAL A 41 8.26 4.41 0.11
N VAL A 42 7.83 5.29 0.99
CA VAL A 42 8.67 6.36 1.57
C VAL A 42 9.11 6.06 3.00
N GLU A 43 8.40 5.17 3.68
CA GLU A 43 8.74 4.70 5.03
C GLU A 43 8.23 3.27 5.21
N MET A 44 9.04 2.40 5.80
CA MET A 44 8.59 1.06 6.21
C MET A 44 9.28 0.61 7.49
N GLU A 45 8.47 0.12 8.42
CA GLU A 45 8.86 -0.58 9.62
C GLU A 45 8.28 -1.99 9.54
N ARG A 46 9.14 -2.99 9.38
CA ARG A 46 8.73 -4.39 9.12
C ARG A 46 7.70 -4.87 10.14
N LYS A 47 6.62 -5.47 9.63
CA LYS A 47 5.48 -6.01 10.40
C LYS A 47 4.69 -5.01 11.24
N GLN A 48 4.98 -3.73 11.15
CA GLN A 48 4.35 -2.69 11.97
C GLN A 48 3.63 -1.64 11.12
N ARG A 49 4.36 -0.98 10.20
CA ARG A 49 3.84 0.19 9.51
C ARG A 49 4.52 0.38 8.16
N ILE A 50 3.76 0.90 7.21
CA ILE A 50 4.28 1.30 5.89
C ILE A 50 3.60 2.58 5.44
N VAL A 51 4.34 3.44 4.73
CA VAL A 51 3.82 4.64 4.09
C VAL A 51 4.21 4.63 2.63
N ALA A 52 3.22 4.72 1.76
CA ALA A 52 3.41 4.84 0.32
C ALA A 52 2.82 6.16 -0.20
N ILE A 53 3.22 6.52 -1.40
CA ILE A 53 2.62 7.61 -2.17
C ILE A 53 2.04 7.09 -3.48
N LYS A 54 0.95 7.71 -3.93
CA LYS A 54 0.38 7.57 -5.25
C LYS A 54 0.09 8.95 -5.82
N ASN A 55 0.56 9.19 -7.04
CA ASN A 55 0.19 10.39 -7.80
C ASN A 55 -1.10 10.11 -8.57
N VAL A 56 -2.06 11.01 -8.47
CA VAL A 56 -3.33 10.91 -9.17
C VAL A 56 -3.25 11.76 -10.43
N THR A 57 -3.41 11.13 -11.61
CA THR A 57 -3.29 11.85 -12.88
C THR A 57 -4.50 11.62 -13.78
N MET A 58 -4.81 12.58 -14.64
CA MET A 58 -5.93 12.49 -15.61
C MET A 58 -5.70 11.35 -16.64
N ASN A 59 -4.49 10.84 -16.78
CA ASN A 59 -4.15 9.71 -17.67
C ASN A 59 -4.61 8.35 -17.13
N GLU A 60 -5.13 8.28 -15.90
CA GLU A 60 -5.65 7.03 -15.36
C GLU A 60 -7.01 6.68 -15.99
N PRO A 61 -7.21 5.44 -16.46
CA PRO A 61 -8.39 5.10 -17.28
C PRO A 61 -9.72 5.25 -16.56
N HIS A 62 -9.77 5.17 -15.23
CA HIS A 62 -11.02 5.31 -14.48
C HIS A 62 -11.64 6.73 -14.59
N PHE A 63 -10.84 7.76 -14.87
CA PHE A 63 -11.36 9.12 -15.06
C PHE A 63 -12.15 9.31 -16.37
N GLN A 64 -12.03 8.38 -17.32
CA GLN A 64 -12.85 8.40 -18.54
C GLN A 64 -14.35 8.19 -18.25
N GLY A 65 -14.66 7.50 -17.15
CA GLY A 65 -16.03 7.16 -16.77
C GLY A 65 -16.47 7.66 -15.40
N HIS A 66 -15.54 8.10 -14.53
CA HIS A 66 -15.86 8.43 -13.13
C HIS A 66 -15.42 9.85 -12.70
N PHE A 67 -16.02 10.95 -13.15
CA PHE A 67 -17.07 11.08 -14.15
C PHE A 67 -16.57 12.04 -15.23
N PRO A 68 -17.07 12.02 -16.48
CA PRO A 68 -16.56 12.84 -17.58
C PRO A 68 -16.43 14.33 -17.24
N ASP A 69 -17.44 14.92 -16.60
CA ASP A 69 -17.48 16.35 -16.27
C ASP A 69 -17.08 16.63 -14.80
N TYR A 70 -16.78 15.60 -14.03
CA TYR A 70 -16.39 15.71 -12.62
C TYR A 70 -15.43 14.59 -12.24
N PRO A 71 -14.14 14.69 -12.64
CA PRO A 71 -13.17 13.62 -12.44
C PRO A 71 -12.78 13.50 -10.98
N ILE A 72 -13.30 12.47 -10.32
CA ILE A 72 -12.92 12.09 -8.95
C ILE A 72 -12.43 10.64 -8.95
N MET A 73 -11.41 10.36 -8.15
CA MET A 73 -10.93 8.99 -7.99
C MET A 73 -12.00 8.13 -7.32
N PRO A 74 -12.35 6.95 -7.87
CA PRO A 74 -13.29 6.04 -7.23
C PRO A 74 -12.82 5.66 -5.81
N GLY A 75 -13.71 5.81 -4.83
CA GLY A 75 -13.39 5.52 -3.42
C GLY A 75 -12.90 4.09 -3.21
N VAL A 76 -13.47 3.14 -3.93
CA VAL A 76 -13.05 1.73 -3.87
C VAL A 76 -11.59 1.52 -4.30
N LEU A 77 -11.06 2.35 -5.22
CA LEU A 77 -9.65 2.31 -5.61
C LEU A 77 -8.73 2.90 -4.54
N MET A 78 -9.23 3.81 -3.71
CA MET A 78 -8.49 4.26 -2.52
C MET A 78 -8.34 3.12 -1.50
N VAL A 79 -9.39 2.33 -1.28
CA VAL A 79 -9.31 1.14 -0.41
C VAL A 79 -8.35 0.08 -0.99
N GLU A 80 -8.36 -0.11 -2.30
CA GLU A 80 -7.40 -0.98 -2.99
C GLU A 80 -5.96 -0.48 -2.83
N ALA A 81 -5.72 0.84 -2.94
CA ALA A 81 -4.40 1.42 -2.71
C ALA A 81 -3.90 1.20 -1.27
N ILE A 82 -4.80 1.26 -0.26
CA ILE A 82 -4.50 0.87 1.12
C ILE A 82 -4.08 -0.61 1.16
N ALA A 83 -4.82 -1.50 0.49
CA ALA A 83 -4.50 -2.92 0.49
C ALA A 83 -3.17 -3.23 -0.20
N GLN A 84 -2.89 -2.59 -1.34
CA GLN A 84 -1.61 -2.76 -2.03
C GLN A 84 -0.45 -2.25 -1.19
N THR A 85 -0.60 -1.12 -0.49
CA THR A 85 0.40 -0.60 0.44
C THR A 85 0.67 -1.62 1.56
N GLY A 86 -0.37 -2.11 2.21
CA GLY A 86 -0.24 -3.16 3.23
C GLY A 86 0.27 -4.49 2.65
N GLY A 87 -0.06 -4.78 1.40
CA GLY A 87 0.41 -5.95 0.67
C GLY A 87 1.91 -5.91 0.42
N ALA A 88 2.48 -4.75 0.11
CA ALA A 88 3.92 -4.58 -0.02
C ALA A 88 4.63 -4.91 1.31
N LEU A 89 4.08 -4.46 2.44
CA LEU A 89 4.58 -4.82 3.77
C LEU A 89 4.47 -6.32 4.05
N LEU A 90 3.29 -6.91 3.81
CA LEU A 90 3.03 -8.32 4.09
C LEU A 90 3.89 -9.25 3.23
N LEU A 91 3.93 -9.04 1.92
CA LEU A 91 4.62 -9.91 0.96
C LEU A 91 6.16 -9.80 1.07
N THR A 92 6.70 -8.73 1.63
CA THR A 92 8.12 -8.63 1.98
C THR A 92 8.53 -9.70 3.01
N GLU A 93 7.60 -10.13 3.87
CA GLU A 93 7.84 -11.13 4.90
C GLU A 93 7.53 -12.57 4.44
N VAL A 94 6.98 -12.75 3.24
CA VAL A 94 6.56 -14.06 2.74
C VAL A 94 7.67 -14.67 1.88
N PRO A 95 8.28 -15.80 2.30
CA PRO A 95 9.12 -16.59 1.42
C PRO A 95 8.30 -17.10 0.24
N ASP A 96 8.93 -17.34 -0.90
CA ASP A 96 8.26 -17.88 -2.11
C ASP A 96 7.04 -17.05 -2.58
N ARG A 97 7.04 -15.72 -2.32
CA ARG A 97 5.96 -14.79 -2.66
C ARG A 97 5.52 -14.84 -4.13
N ASP A 98 6.42 -15.21 -5.04
CA ASP A 98 6.13 -15.32 -6.48
C ASP A 98 5.09 -16.41 -6.79
N SER A 99 4.97 -17.40 -5.89
CA SER A 99 3.96 -18.47 -5.94
C SER A 99 2.69 -18.13 -5.14
N LYS A 100 2.58 -16.93 -4.60
CA LYS A 100 1.49 -16.51 -3.71
C LYS A 100 0.73 -15.32 -4.27
N LEU A 101 -0.48 -15.15 -3.76
CA LEU A 101 -1.30 -13.95 -3.93
C LEU A 101 -1.78 -13.49 -2.57
N MET A 102 -1.94 -12.18 -2.42
CA MET A 102 -2.68 -11.61 -1.33
C MET A 102 -4.09 -11.29 -1.82
N VAL A 103 -5.09 -11.76 -1.09
CA VAL A 103 -6.50 -11.52 -1.39
C VAL A 103 -7.21 -10.90 -0.20
N PHE A 104 -8.19 -10.06 -0.49
CA PHE A 104 -9.08 -9.54 0.54
C PHE A 104 -9.88 -10.66 1.19
N THR A 105 -10.05 -10.60 2.51
CA THR A 105 -11.01 -11.41 3.26
C THR A 105 -12.09 -10.55 3.93
N GLY A 106 -11.87 -9.24 4.00
CA GLY A 106 -12.87 -8.30 4.50
C GLY A 106 -12.38 -6.86 4.48
N ILE A 107 -13.34 -5.96 4.49
CA ILE A 107 -13.14 -4.50 4.63
C ILE A 107 -14.10 -4.03 5.71
N GLU A 108 -13.60 -3.28 6.68
CA GLU A 108 -14.38 -2.73 7.78
C GLU A 108 -14.23 -1.21 7.82
N ASN A 109 -15.28 -0.52 8.23
CA ASN A 109 -15.26 0.92 8.55
C ASN A 109 -14.69 1.82 7.45
N ALA A 110 -14.86 1.43 6.17
CA ALA A 110 -14.42 2.26 5.07
C ALA A 110 -15.20 3.58 5.02
N ARG A 111 -14.49 4.70 5.00
CA ARG A 111 -15.08 6.05 4.96
C ARG A 111 -14.36 6.91 3.94
N PHE A 112 -15.13 7.54 3.07
CA PHE A 112 -14.69 8.49 2.05
C PHE A 112 -15.07 9.89 2.50
N ARG A 113 -14.10 10.71 2.85
CA ARG A 113 -14.33 11.99 3.55
C ARG A 113 -14.28 13.19 2.62
N ARG A 114 -13.49 13.07 1.55
CA ARG A 114 -13.28 14.14 0.58
C ARG A 114 -13.04 13.54 -0.79
N PRO A 115 -13.47 14.18 -1.88
CA PRO A 115 -13.09 13.79 -3.22
C PRO A 115 -11.55 13.92 -3.39
N VAL A 116 -11.01 13.03 -4.18
CA VAL A 116 -9.63 13.06 -4.68
C VAL A 116 -9.69 13.27 -6.17
N THR A 117 -8.93 14.21 -6.69
CA THR A 117 -8.97 14.67 -8.08
C THR A 117 -7.61 14.57 -8.76
N PRO A 118 -7.54 14.56 -10.10
CA PRO A 118 -6.27 14.64 -10.81
C PRO A 118 -5.45 15.86 -10.35
N GLY A 119 -4.17 15.61 -10.06
CA GLY A 119 -3.24 16.58 -9.47
C GLY A 119 -2.95 16.34 -7.99
N ASP A 120 -3.79 15.57 -7.29
CA ASP A 120 -3.54 15.20 -5.90
C ASP A 120 -2.43 14.16 -5.77
N GLN A 121 -1.68 14.21 -4.67
CA GLN A 121 -0.80 13.14 -4.24
C GLN A 121 -1.36 12.51 -2.97
N LEU A 122 -1.65 11.22 -3.04
CA LEU A 122 -2.06 10.44 -1.88
C LEU A 122 -0.83 10.06 -1.05
N ARG A 123 -0.88 10.34 0.25
CA ARG A 123 -0.01 9.73 1.26
C ARG A 123 -0.83 8.65 1.95
N ILE A 124 -0.43 7.41 1.75
CA ILE A 124 -1.13 6.21 2.21
C ILE A 124 -0.34 5.62 3.36
N GLU A 125 -0.86 5.73 4.57
CA GLU A 125 -0.26 5.15 5.77
C GLU A 125 -1.06 3.92 6.20
N VAL A 126 -0.36 2.80 6.38
CA VAL A 126 -0.96 1.54 6.81
C VAL A 126 -0.24 1.03 8.05
N THR A 127 -1.02 0.78 9.12
CA THR A 127 -0.54 0.26 10.40
C THR A 127 -1.12 -1.13 10.64
N VAL A 128 -0.29 -2.05 11.05
CA VAL A 128 -0.71 -3.42 11.38
C VAL A 128 -1.43 -3.43 12.72
N LEU A 129 -2.68 -3.91 12.73
CA LEU A 129 -3.47 -4.12 13.94
C LEU A 129 -3.31 -5.54 14.48
N ASN A 130 -3.22 -6.53 13.58
CA ASN A 130 -3.01 -7.92 13.95
C ASN A 130 -2.29 -8.64 12.81
N TRP A 131 -1.27 -9.41 13.15
CA TRP A 131 -0.49 -10.21 12.21
C TRP A 131 -0.53 -11.69 12.61
N ARG A 132 -1.00 -12.53 11.73
CA ARG A 132 -0.95 -14.00 11.84
C ARG A 132 -0.15 -14.55 10.67
N SER A 133 0.29 -15.80 10.75
CA SER A 133 1.21 -16.41 9.78
C SER A 133 0.84 -16.20 8.29
N ARG A 134 -0.44 -16.14 7.95
CA ARG A 134 -0.94 -15.97 6.57
C ARG A 134 -2.05 -14.93 6.43
N ALA A 135 -2.39 -14.22 7.49
CA ALA A 135 -3.47 -13.24 7.51
C ALA A 135 -3.06 -11.99 8.28
N VAL A 136 -3.47 -10.84 7.80
CA VAL A 136 -3.18 -9.55 8.42
C VAL A 136 -4.45 -8.71 8.46
N ARG A 137 -4.63 -7.97 9.56
CA ARG A 137 -5.64 -6.93 9.72
C ARG A 137 -4.92 -5.61 9.90
N MET A 138 -5.22 -4.62 9.08
CA MET A 138 -4.47 -3.37 8.99
C MET A 138 -5.44 -2.18 8.95
N GLN A 139 -5.07 -1.09 9.61
CA GLN A 139 -5.71 0.21 9.47
C GLN A 139 -4.99 1.00 8.41
N GLY A 140 -5.70 1.48 7.40
CA GLY A 140 -5.20 2.40 6.40
C GLY A 140 -5.80 3.78 6.52
N ASN A 141 -4.98 4.80 6.34
CA ASN A 141 -5.37 6.21 6.29
C ASN A 141 -4.74 6.85 5.05
N ILE A 142 -5.54 7.54 4.25
CA ILE A 142 -5.06 8.30 3.09
C ILE A 142 -5.25 9.78 3.36
N THR A 143 -4.19 10.54 3.17
CA THR A 143 -4.21 12.00 3.25
C THR A 143 -3.78 12.64 1.94
N VAL A 144 -4.34 13.82 1.65
CA VAL A 144 -3.90 14.77 0.62
C VAL A 144 -3.65 16.09 1.32
N ASP A 145 -2.47 16.68 1.14
CA ASP A 145 -2.03 17.90 1.83
C ASP A 145 -2.29 17.87 3.34
N GLY A 146 -1.99 16.73 3.98
CA GLY A 146 -2.19 16.50 5.41
C GLY A 146 -3.64 16.32 5.85
N LYS A 147 -4.63 16.39 4.95
CA LYS A 147 -6.05 16.24 5.28
C LYS A 147 -6.52 14.82 4.96
N LEU A 148 -7.17 14.16 5.92
CA LEU A 148 -7.70 12.81 5.75
C LEU A 148 -8.80 12.79 4.68
N VAL A 149 -8.63 11.96 3.64
CA VAL A 149 -9.56 11.79 2.53
C VAL A 149 -10.26 10.43 2.56
N CYS A 150 -9.56 9.39 3.01
CA CYS A 150 -10.11 8.03 3.15
C CYS A 150 -9.48 7.31 4.34
N ASP A 151 -10.27 6.51 5.03
CA ASP A 151 -9.79 5.55 6.02
C ASP A 151 -10.57 4.24 5.91
N ALA A 152 -9.89 3.12 6.15
CA ALA A 152 -10.49 1.78 6.16
C ALA A 152 -9.64 0.80 6.97
N ILE A 153 -10.29 -0.23 7.50
CA ILE A 153 -9.60 -1.42 7.97
C ILE A 153 -9.71 -2.48 6.88
N VAL A 154 -8.57 -3.03 6.49
CA VAL A 154 -8.49 -4.09 5.48
C VAL A 154 -7.99 -5.37 6.13
N MET A 155 -8.61 -6.48 5.76
CA MET A 155 -8.18 -7.83 6.14
C MET A 155 -7.78 -8.58 4.88
N CYS A 156 -6.58 -9.12 4.90
CA CYS A 156 -6.00 -9.83 3.76
C CYS A 156 -5.42 -11.16 4.19
N GLN A 157 -5.40 -12.10 3.26
CA GLN A 157 -4.81 -13.43 3.44
C GLN A 157 -3.88 -13.76 2.27
N VAL A 158 -2.77 -14.41 2.58
CA VAL A 158 -1.86 -14.97 1.57
C VAL A 158 -2.34 -16.37 1.19
N VAL A 159 -2.59 -16.57 -0.11
CA VAL A 159 -3.05 -17.84 -0.69
C VAL A 159 -2.08 -18.31 -1.78
N PRO A 160 -1.99 -19.61 -2.06
CA PRO A 160 -1.23 -20.11 -3.21
C PRO A 160 -1.78 -19.52 -4.50
N ARG A 161 -0.92 -19.12 -5.42
CA ARG A 161 -1.28 -18.79 -6.78
C ARG A 161 -1.57 -20.09 -7.53
N ALA A 162 -2.77 -20.26 -8.07
CA ALA A 162 -3.07 -21.43 -8.90
C ALA A 162 -2.07 -21.51 -10.06
N ALA A 163 -1.44 -22.68 -10.24
CA ALA A 163 -0.58 -22.89 -11.40
C ALA A 163 -1.40 -22.62 -12.67
N LYS A 164 -0.84 -21.85 -13.63
CA LYS A 164 -1.41 -21.79 -14.97
C LYS A 164 -1.47 -23.23 -15.48
N LYS A 165 -2.68 -23.78 -15.70
CA LYS A 165 -2.81 -24.97 -16.55
C LYS A 165 -2.13 -24.62 -17.87
N ALA A 166 -1.08 -25.36 -18.21
CA ALA A 166 -0.53 -25.27 -19.55
C ALA A 166 -1.69 -25.50 -20.52
N ALA A 167 -1.91 -24.55 -21.42
CA ALA A 167 -2.85 -24.77 -22.50
C ALA A 167 -2.31 -25.96 -23.29
N GLU A 168 -2.99 -27.09 -23.23
CA GLU A 168 -2.74 -28.20 -24.14
C GLU A 168 -3.01 -27.66 -25.54
N VAL A 169 -1.95 -27.50 -26.31
CA VAL A 169 -2.06 -27.26 -27.74
C VAL A 169 -2.60 -28.60 -28.34
N PRO A 170 -3.77 -28.62 -28.94
CA PRO A 170 -4.19 -29.82 -29.61
C PRO A 170 -3.16 -30.14 -30.69
N ALA A 171 -2.63 -31.36 -30.69
CA ALA A 171 -1.83 -31.87 -31.79
C ALA A 171 -2.79 -32.09 -32.98
N GLU A 172 -2.46 -31.38 -34.10
CA GLU A 172 -3.05 -31.69 -35.42
C GLU A 172 -2.50 -32.99 -35.95
#